data_0bc4d04a24761dca3dd6b5f265a86b9b
#
_entry.id   0bc4d04a24761dca3dd6b5f265a86b9b
#
_cell.length_a   1.000
_cell.length_b   1.000
_cell.length_c   1.000
_cell.angle_alpha   90.00
_cell.angle_beta   90.00
_cell.angle_gamma   90.00
#
_symmetry.space_group_name_H-M   'P 1'
#
loop_
_entity.id
_entity.type
_entity.pdbx_description
1 polymer ?
#
loop_
_entity_poly.entity_id
_entity_poly.type
_entity_poly.pdbx_seq_one_letter_code
_entity_poly.pdbx_strand_id
1 'polypeptide(L)'
;MARRPWCAALGVTLAAALALSGCAASREPHGGGSGSPKTGGTVRFAMPPSATPNWIMPFSIPGYSGSYNGMIRSTMYVPLYSYDASSGSVALDDAASAANVPRYSPDGKTVTITLKPLTWSTGEPMTSRDVEFWLNLARAGKDNWSKYSKGLIPDSITGFHAVDDRTFTFTLDKAYNPDWFTANQLSLIVPMPHAWDRTSAAGSVGDHDRTPEGAKQVFDFLVSQAKQLGTYGTNPLWKVVNGPFTLAGFTTSGEVTLRKNPKYTGPDPAKLDTVRFLTFTSSSAEYNVLRAGGVDYGYLPTSNLGQRPKLEEQGYRVEPWTGWSITYSPYNFHNPQLGKVFSQLYVRQAIQHAVDQDAITSVIWRGSARVGYGPVPQDNDTKYLSPKQKTNPYPFDLNKSKQLLADHGWKPGSDGVLLCADPAKCGEGIAEGTRLSLTMLTESGSDETDGTMQELRSELSKVGIEMKINAQPLNTVLANGTACESKDPSCNWQLSYFGTQGSWYFSANPSGEELFASGAGTNFGSYTDPKVDKLIAATNLASDNGAMLEYSAYLAEQLPVLWLPNPPYQVSAIDTALHGVSQDPLAGQLLPQRWFWTR
;
A
#
# COMPACT_ATOMS: atom_id res chain seq x y z
N MET A 1 -23.05 71.10 -47.94
CA MET A 1 -24.44 71.56 -47.56
C MET A 1 -25.16 70.47 -46.79
N ALA A 2 -25.63 70.81 -45.58
CA ALA A 2 -26.80 70.33 -44.87
C ALA A 2 -26.82 68.85 -44.44
N ARG A 3 -26.67 68.63 -43.24
CA ARG A 3 -27.54 68.57 -42.02
C ARG A 3 -27.82 67.11 -41.61
N ARG A 4 -27.45 66.83 -40.33
CA ARG A 4 -27.91 65.72 -39.49
C ARG A 4 -29.43 65.80 -39.23
N PRO A 5 -30.11 64.71 -38.80
CA PRO A 5 -30.20 64.52 -37.37
C PRO A 5 -30.15 63.04 -36.88
N TRP A 6 -29.84 62.96 -35.64
CA TRP A 6 -29.92 61.98 -34.59
C TRP A 6 -31.17 61.07 -34.57
N CYS A 7 -30.97 59.79 -34.28
CA CYS A 7 -31.93 59.00 -33.48
C CYS A 7 -31.14 58.11 -32.57
N ALA A 8 -31.37 58.26 -31.27
CA ALA A 8 -30.87 57.44 -30.19
C ALA A 8 -31.64 56.11 -30.15
N ALA A 9 -30.91 54.99 -30.01
CA ALA A 9 -31.49 53.71 -29.66
C ALA A 9 -30.83 53.21 -28.39
N LEU A 10 -31.62 53.05 -27.33
CA LEU A 10 -31.26 52.43 -26.04
C LEU A 10 -30.80 50.99 -26.25
N GLY A 11 -29.59 50.72 -25.85
CA GLY A 11 -29.10 49.36 -25.66
C GLY A 11 -29.37 48.90 -24.23
N VAL A 12 -30.27 47.96 -24.08
CA VAL A 12 -30.50 47.25 -22.81
C VAL A 12 -29.43 46.18 -22.68
N THR A 13 -28.43 46.38 -21.81
CA THR A 13 -27.46 45.39 -21.40
C THR A 13 -28.10 44.49 -20.34
N LEU A 14 -28.43 43.26 -20.73
CA LEU A 14 -28.86 42.21 -19.80
C LEU A 14 -27.61 41.63 -19.15
N ALA A 15 -27.29 42.06 -17.93
CA ALA A 15 -26.29 41.42 -17.07
C ALA A 15 -26.91 40.15 -16.45
N ALA A 16 -26.61 39.00 -16.99
CA ALA A 16 -26.91 37.72 -16.36
C ALA A 16 -25.95 37.52 -15.17
N ALA A 17 -26.40 37.85 -13.98
CA ALA A 17 -25.75 37.48 -12.73
C ALA A 17 -25.97 35.97 -12.50
N LEU A 18 -24.94 35.13 -12.80
CA LEU A 18 -24.85 33.76 -12.34
C LEU A 18 -24.60 33.80 -10.82
N ALA A 19 -25.66 33.70 -10.06
CA ALA A 19 -25.60 33.42 -8.64
C ALA A 19 -25.14 31.98 -8.45
N LEU A 20 -23.83 31.77 -8.24
CA LEU A 20 -23.28 30.56 -7.64
C LEU A 20 -23.74 30.52 -6.18
N SER A 21 -24.92 29.96 -5.95
CA SER A 21 -25.36 29.54 -4.61
C SER A 21 -24.58 28.30 -4.21
N GLY A 22 -23.33 28.50 -3.79
CA GLY A 22 -22.59 27.52 -3.00
C GLY A 22 -23.29 27.42 -1.65
N CYS A 23 -24.13 26.41 -1.44
CA CYS A 23 -24.53 25.99 -0.11
C CYS A 23 -23.29 25.49 0.65
N ALA A 24 -22.53 26.41 1.23
CA ALA A 24 -21.65 26.07 2.34
C ALA A 24 -22.63 25.75 3.50
N ALA A 25 -22.87 24.48 3.73
CA ALA A 25 -23.50 24.03 4.96
C ALA A 25 -22.51 24.36 6.08
N SER A 26 -22.73 25.46 6.76
CA SER A 26 -22.05 25.79 8.00
C SER A 26 -22.36 24.68 9.00
N ARG A 27 -21.34 23.96 9.43
CA ARG A 27 -21.45 22.94 10.46
C ARG A 27 -21.74 23.64 11.79
N GLU A 28 -22.84 23.33 12.40
CA GLU A 28 -23.12 23.82 13.75
C GLU A 28 -22.14 23.18 14.75
N PRO A 29 -21.66 23.90 15.79
CA PRO A 29 -20.82 23.34 16.83
C PRO A 29 -21.57 22.21 17.57
N HIS A 30 -21.01 21.02 17.57
CA HIS A 30 -21.66 19.83 18.14
C HIS A 30 -21.13 19.55 19.53
N GLY A 31 -22.01 19.70 20.52
CA GLY A 31 -21.83 19.12 21.85
C GLY A 31 -21.86 17.58 21.72
N GLY A 32 -20.84 16.87 22.26
CA GLY A 32 -20.76 15.42 22.27
C GLY A 32 -21.97 14.79 22.99
N GLY A 33 -22.96 14.38 22.21
CA GLY A 33 -24.13 13.66 22.70
C GLY A 33 -23.97 12.16 22.47
N SER A 34 -24.22 11.36 23.49
CA SER A 34 -24.39 9.90 23.41
C SER A 34 -25.70 9.58 22.67
N GLY A 35 -25.74 9.82 21.36
CA GLY A 35 -26.91 9.50 20.52
C GLY A 35 -27.01 8.00 20.27
N SER A 36 -28.22 7.50 20.06
CA SER A 36 -28.44 6.10 19.66
C SER A 36 -27.87 5.85 18.25
N PRO A 37 -27.33 4.64 17.97
CA PRO A 37 -26.87 4.29 16.64
C PRO A 37 -27.95 4.49 15.58
N LYS A 38 -27.63 5.20 14.49
CA LYS A 38 -28.50 5.38 13.32
C LYS A 38 -27.99 4.51 12.18
N THR A 39 -28.92 3.88 11.48
CA THR A 39 -28.64 3.21 10.22
C THR A 39 -28.83 4.19 9.07
N GLY A 40 -28.02 4.01 8.01
CA GLY A 40 -28.06 4.87 6.84
C GLY A 40 -27.06 6.02 6.86
N GLY A 41 -27.17 6.91 5.89
CA GLY A 41 -26.29 8.05 5.72
C GLY A 41 -25.03 7.78 4.89
N THR A 42 -24.28 8.86 4.70
CA THR A 42 -23.04 8.84 3.89
C THR A 42 -21.85 9.25 4.75
N VAL A 43 -20.72 8.57 4.55
CA VAL A 43 -19.42 8.98 5.09
C VAL A 43 -18.50 9.38 3.93
N ARG A 44 -17.82 10.53 4.08
CA ARG A 44 -16.81 11.06 3.17
C ARG A 44 -15.44 10.83 3.80
N PHE A 45 -14.69 9.87 3.21
CA PHE A 45 -13.35 9.52 3.63
C PHE A 45 -12.32 10.20 2.72
N ALA A 46 -11.34 10.89 3.29
CA ALA A 46 -10.24 11.48 2.53
C ALA A 46 -9.15 10.45 2.26
N MET A 47 -8.82 10.27 0.98
CA MET A 47 -7.66 9.49 0.58
C MET A 47 -6.36 10.26 0.88
N PRO A 48 -5.23 9.56 1.10
CA PRO A 48 -3.93 10.19 1.23
C PRO A 48 -3.59 11.13 0.07
N PRO A 49 -2.67 12.10 0.26
CA PRO A 49 -2.33 13.05 -0.80
C PRO A 49 -1.79 12.31 -2.03
N SER A 50 -2.19 12.75 -3.21
CA SER A 50 -1.85 12.16 -4.51
C SER A 50 -2.21 10.67 -4.68
N ALA A 51 -2.86 10.03 -3.71
CA ALA A 51 -3.37 8.67 -3.86
C ALA A 51 -4.64 8.69 -4.71
N THR A 52 -4.55 8.12 -5.90
CA THR A 52 -5.64 8.03 -6.85
C THR A 52 -5.99 6.57 -7.08
N PRO A 53 -7.09 6.06 -6.49
CA PRO A 53 -7.55 4.70 -6.74
C PRO A 53 -7.61 4.37 -8.23
N ASN A 54 -6.99 3.26 -8.61
CA ASN A 54 -6.85 2.87 -10.00
C ASN A 54 -6.94 1.35 -10.23
N TRP A 55 -7.35 0.60 -9.19
CA TRP A 55 -7.45 -0.85 -9.26
C TRP A 55 -8.47 -1.42 -8.28
N ILE A 56 -9.44 -2.19 -8.78
CA ILE A 56 -10.50 -2.82 -7.96
C ILE A 56 -10.57 -4.35 -8.10
N MET A 57 -9.85 -4.96 -9.05
CA MET A 57 -9.77 -6.41 -9.14
C MET A 57 -9.10 -6.98 -7.88
N PRO A 58 -9.60 -8.07 -7.26
CA PRO A 58 -9.02 -8.65 -6.04
C PRO A 58 -7.55 -9.07 -6.18
N PHE A 59 -7.12 -9.35 -7.39
CA PHE A 59 -5.76 -9.77 -7.73
C PHE A 59 -4.92 -8.54 -8.11
N SER A 60 -4.00 -8.11 -7.23
CA SER A 60 -3.13 -6.95 -7.50
C SER A 60 -1.95 -7.31 -8.42
N ILE A 61 -1.58 -6.38 -9.29
CA ILE A 61 -0.43 -6.53 -10.19
C ILE A 61 0.60 -5.40 -9.93
N PRO A 62 1.88 -5.56 -10.32
CA PRO A 62 2.88 -4.50 -10.22
C PRO A 62 2.39 -3.18 -10.84
N GLY A 63 2.71 -2.07 -10.19
CA GLY A 63 2.22 -0.73 -10.56
C GLY A 63 0.80 -0.40 -10.08
N TYR A 64 0.03 -1.38 -9.57
CA TYR A 64 -1.34 -1.20 -9.08
C TYR A 64 -1.53 -1.72 -7.64
N SER A 65 -0.44 -1.88 -6.90
CA SER A 65 -0.40 -2.45 -5.56
C SER A 65 -0.59 -1.44 -4.42
N GLY A 66 -0.93 -0.18 -4.72
CA GLY A 66 -1.13 0.86 -3.71
C GLY A 66 -2.13 0.45 -2.62
N SER A 67 -1.80 0.76 -1.35
CA SER A 67 -2.63 0.41 -0.18
C SER A 67 -4.05 0.97 -0.28
N TYR A 68 -4.21 2.17 -0.84
CA TYR A 68 -5.52 2.80 -1.11
C TYR A 68 -6.42 1.97 -2.02
N ASN A 69 -5.87 1.20 -2.97
CA ASN A 69 -6.65 0.21 -3.74
C ASN A 69 -7.12 -0.94 -2.85
N GLY A 70 -6.27 -1.36 -1.90
CA GLY A 70 -6.59 -2.38 -0.89
C GLY A 70 -7.76 -1.97 -0.02
N MET A 71 -7.78 -0.72 0.46
CA MET A 71 -8.88 -0.17 1.28
C MET A 71 -10.24 -0.29 0.61
N ILE A 72 -10.31 0.00 -0.69
CA ILE A 72 -11.56 -0.12 -1.45
C ILE A 72 -11.93 -1.58 -1.66
N ARG A 73 -10.96 -2.41 -2.09
CA ARG A 73 -11.21 -3.84 -2.35
C ARG A 73 -11.68 -4.59 -1.12
N SER A 74 -11.11 -4.32 0.06
CA SER A 74 -11.49 -4.99 1.32
C SER A 74 -12.93 -4.73 1.73
N THR A 75 -13.55 -3.65 1.24
CA THR A 75 -14.98 -3.38 1.48
C THR A 75 -15.89 -4.11 0.50
N MET A 76 -15.36 -4.50 -0.68
CA MET A 76 -16.11 -5.14 -1.76
C MET A 76 -15.95 -6.67 -1.76
N TYR A 77 -14.78 -7.15 -1.33
CA TYR A 77 -14.43 -8.58 -1.39
C TYR A 77 -13.89 -9.05 -0.05
N VAL A 78 -14.47 -10.14 0.46
CA VAL A 78 -14.08 -10.75 1.73
C VAL A 78 -13.00 -11.80 1.46
N PRO A 79 -11.80 -11.68 2.05
CA PRO A 79 -10.75 -12.70 1.92
C PRO A 79 -11.10 -13.96 2.69
N LEU A 80 -10.42 -15.08 2.42
CA LEU A 80 -10.60 -16.29 3.23
C LEU A 80 -10.37 -16.01 4.71
N TYR A 81 -9.31 -15.27 5.03
CA TYR A 81 -8.95 -14.90 6.39
C TYR A 81 -8.58 -13.42 6.48
N SER A 82 -9.17 -12.73 7.42
CA SER A 82 -8.87 -11.35 7.79
C SER A 82 -8.29 -11.31 9.18
N TYR A 83 -7.40 -10.37 9.44
CA TYR A 83 -6.78 -10.17 10.75
C TYR A 83 -7.01 -8.74 11.20
N ASP A 84 -7.08 -8.52 12.50
CA ASP A 84 -7.27 -7.23 13.17
C ASP A 84 -6.23 -7.08 14.28
N ALA A 85 -5.64 -5.92 14.40
CA ALA A 85 -4.69 -5.60 15.47
C ALA A 85 -5.11 -4.35 16.26
N SER A 86 -6.31 -3.85 16.08
CA SER A 86 -6.84 -2.65 16.75
C SER A 86 -6.94 -2.79 18.28
N SER A 87 -7.00 -4.04 18.78
CA SER A 87 -6.95 -4.36 20.21
C SER A 87 -5.55 -4.34 20.82
N GLY A 88 -4.50 -4.06 20.03
CA GLY A 88 -3.10 -4.10 20.45
C GLY A 88 -2.42 -5.47 20.31
N SER A 89 -3.15 -6.49 19.85
CA SER A 89 -2.61 -7.81 19.48
C SER A 89 -3.21 -8.28 18.17
N VAL A 90 -2.39 -8.90 17.31
CA VAL A 90 -2.85 -9.46 16.04
C VAL A 90 -3.69 -10.70 16.30
N ALA A 91 -4.93 -10.69 15.83
CA ALA A 91 -5.87 -11.80 15.95
C ALA A 91 -6.68 -12.00 14.65
N LEU A 92 -7.14 -13.23 14.42
CA LEU A 92 -8.05 -13.53 13.34
C LEU A 92 -9.38 -12.79 13.55
N ASP A 93 -9.77 -11.95 12.60
CA ASP A 93 -11.11 -11.33 12.56
C ASP A 93 -12.08 -12.29 11.88
N ASP A 94 -12.70 -13.13 12.71
CA ASP A 94 -13.66 -14.12 12.19
C ASP A 94 -14.83 -13.46 11.47
N ALA A 95 -15.31 -12.32 11.93
CA ALA A 95 -16.44 -11.60 11.31
C ALA A 95 -16.10 -11.06 9.91
N ALA A 96 -14.84 -10.68 9.67
CA ALA A 96 -14.36 -10.17 8.38
C ALA A 96 -13.74 -11.29 7.50
N SER A 97 -13.82 -12.56 7.90
CA SER A 97 -13.28 -13.72 7.19
C SER A 97 -14.37 -14.48 6.44
N ALA A 98 -14.07 -14.95 5.22
CA ALA A 98 -14.99 -15.74 4.40
C ALA A 98 -15.04 -17.24 4.79
N ALA A 99 -14.07 -17.70 5.60
CA ALA A 99 -13.97 -19.09 6.03
C ALA A 99 -13.88 -19.20 7.55
N ASN A 100 -14.23 -20.37 8.07
CA ASN A 100 -13.98 -20.74 9.47
C ASN A 100 -12.47 -21.03 9.66
N VAL A 101 -12.00 -21.03 10.92
CA VAL A 101 -10.62 -21.39 11.27
C VAL A 101 -10.19 -22.68 10.55
N PRO A 102 -9.06 -22.67 9.79
CA PRO A 102 -8.63 -23.84 9.02
C PRO A 102 -8.19 -24.97 9.94
N ARG A 103 -8.29 -26.21 9.45
CA ARG A 103 -7.79 -27.39 10.16
C ARG A 103 -6.64 -28.02 9.39
N TYR A 104 -5.51 -28.17 10.05
CA TYR A 104 -4.34 -28.82 9.51
C TYR A 104 -4.31 -30.30 9.90
N SER A 105 -3.89 -31.16 8.97
CA SER A 105 -3.62 -32.58 9.27
C SER A 105 -2.42 -32.72 10.24
N PRO A 106 -2.29 -33.85 10.94
CA PRO A 106 -1.18 -34.06 11.87
C PRO A 106 0.21 -33.95 11.24
N ASP A 107 0.35 -34.26 9.95
CA ASP A 107 1.59 -34.10 9.19
C ASP A 107 1.80 -32.69 8.61
N GLY A 108 0.83 -31.78 8.86
CA GLY A 108 0.86 -30.39 8.40
C GLY A 108 0.74 -30.19 6.89
N LYS A 109 0.47 -31.25 6.10
CA LYS A 109 0.46 -31.17 4.63
C LYS A 109 -0.92 -31.07 4.00
N THR A 110 -1.97 -31.20 4.76
CA THR A 110 -3.36 -31.01 4.30
C THR A 110 -4.03 -29.94 5.13
N VAL A 111 -4.64 -28.97 4.48
CA VAL A 111 -5.41 -27.90 5.10
C VAL A 111 -6.86 -28.03 4.68
N THR A 112 -7.76 -28.27 5.63
CA THR A 112 -9.20 -28.30 5.41
C THR A 112 -9.79 -26.93 5.72
N ILE A 113 -10.52 -26.37 4.78
CA ILE A 113 -11.15 -25.05 4.86
C ILE A 113 -12.65 -25.21 4.62
N THR A 114 -13.47 -24.58 5.47
CA THR A 114 -14.94 -24.55 5.32
C THR A 114 -15.39 -23.10 5.21
N LEU A 115 -16.00 -22.76 4.07
CA LEU A 115 -16.55 -21.43 3.79
C LEU A 115 -17.77 -21.14 4.66
N LYS A 116 -17.93 -19.88 5.05
CA LYS A 116 -19.17 -19.36 5.60
C LYS A 116 -20.23 -19.21 4.50
N PRO A 117 -21.53 -19.20 4.85
CA PRO A 117 -22.60 -19.10 3.86
C PRO A 117 -22.75 -17.68 3.31
N LEU A 118 -21.72 -17.19 2.61
CA LEU A 118 -21.75 -15.92 1.91
C LEU A 118 -22.38 -16.06 0.53
N THR A 119 -22.95 -14.97 0.04
CA THR A 119 -23.50 -14.85 -1.31
C THR A 119 -22.81 -13.75 -2.08
N TRP A 120 -22.73 -13.92 -3.39
CA TRP A 120 -22.41 -12.83 -4.30
C TRP A 120 -23.57 -11.82 -4.37
N SER A 121 -23.30 -10.59 -4.76
CA SER A 121 -24.32 -9.55 -4.93
C SER A 121 -25.37 -9.87 -5.99
N THR A 122 -25.15 -10.90 -6.80
CA THR A 122 -26.16 -11.51 -7.70
C THR A 122 -27.19 -12.33 -6.95
N GLY A 123 -26.91 -12.78 -5.73
CA GLY A 123 -27.70 -13.70 -4.95
C GLY A 123 -27.25 -15.15 -5.02
N GLU A 124 -26.29 -15.46 -5.90
CA GLU A 124 -25.68 -16.79 -5.99
C GLU A 124 -24.80 -17.10 -4.78
N PRO A 125 -24.77 -18.34 -4.27
CA PRO A 125 -23.88 -18.71 -3.17
C PRO A 125 -22.41 -18.62 -3.59
N MET A 126 -21.56 -18.19 -2.66
CA MET A 126 -20.11 -18.32 -2.78
C MET A 126 -19.72 -19.77 -2.41
N THR A 127 -18.95 -20.42 -3.27
CA THR A 127 -18.65 -21.84 -3.16
C THR A 127 -17.15 -22.16 -3.26
N SER A 128 -16.78 -23.41 -2.99
CA SER A 128 -15.43 -23.95 -3.19
C SER A 128 -14.94 -23.74 -4.63
N ARG A 129 -15.84 -23.67 -5.61
CA ARG A 129 -15.52 -23.41 -7.02
C ARG A 129 -14.95 -21.99 -7.23
N ASP A 130 -15.39 -21.01 -6.47
CA ASP A 130 -14.88 -19.63 -6.53
C ASP A 130 -13.45 -19.53 -5.99
N VAL A 131 -13.10 -20.38 -5.03
CA VAL A 131 -11.72 -20.51 -4.51
C VAL A 131 -10.83 -21.25 -5.50
N GLU A 132 -11.32 -22.34 -6.10
CA GLU A 132 -10.61 -23.07 -7.16
C GLU A 132 -10.33 -22.14 -8.36
N PHE A 133 -11.32 -21.34 -8.76
CA PHE A 133 -11.18 -20.34 -9.81
C PHE A 133 -10.07 -19.33 -9.50
N TRP A 134 -10.06 -18.78 -8.28
CA TRP A 134 -8.98 -17.90 -7.84
C TRP A 134 -7.61 -18.61 -7.94
N LEU A 135 -7.50 -19.85 -7.46
CA LEU A 135 -6.24 -20.60 -7.46
C LEU A 135 -5.72 -20.85 -8.89
N ASN A 136 -6.61 -21.22 -9.82
CA ASN A 136 -6.25 -21.46 -11.21
C ASN A 136 -5.75 -20.17 -11.90
N LEU A 137 -6.42 -19.05 -11.65
CA LEU A 137 -5.96 -17.74 -12.13
C LEU A 137 -4.63 -17.32 -11.48
N ALA A 138 -4.45 -17.58 -10.18
CA ALA A 138 -3.20 -17.30 -9.49
C ALA A 138 -2.03 -18.09 -10.09
N ARG A 139 -2.24 -19.37 -10.42
CA ARG A 139 -1.22 -20.20 -11.10
C ARG A 139 -0.87 -19.67 -12.49
N ALA A 140 -1.87 -19.27 -13.25
CA ALA A 140 -1.68 -18.77 -14.61
C ALA A 140 -1.09 -17.35 -14.66
N GLY A 141 -1.36 -16.53 -13.65
CA GLY A 141 -0.98 -15.12 -13.58
C GLY A 141 0.12 -14.78 -12.55
N LYS A 142 0.75 -15.78 -11.93
CA LYS A 142 1.67 -15.58 -10.79
C LYS A 142 2.81 -14.60 -11.07
N ASP A 143 3.39 -14.62 -12.27
CA ASP A 143 4.48 -13.72 -12.66
C ASP A 143 4.04 -12.25 -12.74
N ASN A 144 2.73 -12.00 -12.81
CA ASN A 144 2.11 -10.68 -12.76
C ASN A 144 1.40 -10.42 -11.43
N TRP A 145 1.60 -11.23 -10.41
CA TRP A 145 0.96 -11.02 -9.11
C TRP A 145 1.92 -10.34 -8.14
N SER A 146 1.54 -9.16 -7.66
CA SER A 146 2.36 -8.36 -6.72
C SER A 146 2.68 -9.07 -5.40
N LYS A 147 1.84 -10.05 -5.00
CA LYS A 147 2.02 -10.80 -3.76
C LYS A 147 2.73 -12.14 -3.95
N TYR A 148 3.16 -12.43 -5.18
CA TYR A 148 3.83 -13.68 -5.48
C TYR A 148 5.24 -13.72 -4.90
N SER A 149 5.53 -14.82 -4.23
CA SER A 149 6.88 -15.21 -3.82
C SER A 149 7.10 -16.66 -4.21
N LYS A 150 8.20 -16.94 -4.92
CA LYS A 150 8.52 -18.26 -5.46
C LYS A 150 8.51 -19.34 -4.37
N GLY A 151 7.79 -20.43 -4.62
CA GLY A 151 7.64 -21.55 -3.68
C GLY A 151 6.61 -21.34 -2.58
N LEU A 152 5.92 -20.20 -2.55
CA LEU A 152 4.74 -19.93 -1.72
C LEU A 152 3.46 -19.99 -2.56
N ILE A 153 2.31 -19.52 -2.07
CA ILE A 153 1.08 -19.57 -2.88
C ILE A 153 1.28 -18.82 -4.21
N PRO A 154 0.89 -19.42 -5.35
CA PRO A 154 0.16 -20.68 -5.53
C PRO A 154 1.03 -21.95 -5.63
N ASP A 155 2.36 -21.83 -5.68
CA ASP A 155 3.29 -22.95 -5.91
C ASP A 155 3.24 -23.99 -4.77
N SER A 156 3.09 -23.53 -3.52
CA SER A 156 3.02 -24.38 -2.33
C SER A 156 1.75 -25.25 -2.27
N ILE A 157 0.70 -24.91 -3.04
CA ILE A 157 -0.52 -25.70 -3.13
C ILE A 157 -0.40 -26.70 -4.29
N THR A 158 -0.08 -27.94 -3.98
CA THR A 158 0.09 -29.03 -4.97
C THR A 158 -1.21 -29.71 -5.37
N GLY A 159 -2.26 -29.59 -4.54
CA GLY A 159 -3.58 -30.16 -4.81
C GLY A 159 -4.72 -29.32 -4.26
N PHE A 160 -5.84 -29.33 -4.98
CA PHE A 160 -7.14 -28.83 -4.55
C PHE A 160 -8.18 -29.93 -4.68
N HIS A 161 -8.99 -30.14 -3.64
CA HIS A 161 -10.09 -31.10 -3.68
C HIS A 161 -11.32 -30.49 -3.00
N ALA A 162 -12.39 -30.27 -3.77
CA ALA A 162 -13.69 -29.89 -3.24
C ALA A 162 -14.35 -31.11 -2.60
N VAL A 163 -14.64 -31.04 -1.31
CA VAL A 163 -15.39 -32.08 -0.57
C VAL A 163 -16.88 -31.88 -0.81
N ASP A 164 -17.31 -30.61 -0.74
CA ASP A 164 -18.65 -30.15 -1.07
C ASP A 164 -18.62 -28.67 -1.50
N ASP A 165 -19.77 -28.04 -1.70
CA ASP A 165 -19.88 -26.65 -2.16
C ASP A 165 -19.17 -25.64 -1.23
N ARG A 166 -18.93 -25.97 0.03
CA ARG A 166 -18.32 -25.06 1.02
C ARG A 166 -17.08 -25.60 1.69
N THR A 167 -16.81 -26.88 1.56
CA THR A 167 -15.65 -27.51 2.17
C THR A 167 -14.70 -28.01 1.11
N PHE A 168 -13.43 -27.65 1.26
CA PHE A 168 -12.36 -28.09 0.35
C PHE A 168 -11.07 -28.31 1.13
N THR A 169 -10.12 -28.99 0.49
CA THR A 169 -8.78 -29.20 1.03
C THR A 169 -7.72 -28.69 0.06
N PHE A 170 -6.67 -28.10 0.62
CA PHE A 170 -5.39 -27.90 -0.06
C PHE A 170 -4.40 -28.97 0.39
N THR A 171 -3.68 -29.56 -0.59
CA THR A 171 -2.48 -30.33 -0.33
C THR A 171 -1.28 -29.42 -0.50
N LEU A 172 -0.40 -29.36 0.50
CA LEU A 172 0.80 -28.52 0.50
C LEU A 172 2.03 -29.34 0.09
N ASP A 173 3.03 -28.68 -0.49
CA ASP A 173 4.33 -29.27 -0.85
C ASP A 173 5.12 -29.75 0.38
N LYS A 174 4.97 -29.05 1.52
CA LYS A 174 5.60 -29.35 2.81
C LYS A 174 4.73 -28.84 3.97
N ALA A 175 5.10 -29.20 5.18
CA ALA A 175 4.50 -28.60 6.39
C ALA A 175 5.09 -27.19 6.59
N TYR A 176 4.22 -26.23 6.83
CA TYR A 176 4.53 -24.86 7.25
C TYR A 176 4.09 -24.66 8.71
N ASN A 177 4.54 -23.58 9.33
CA ASN A 177 3.93 -23.14 10.57
C ASN A 177 2.45 -22.79 10.29
N PRO A 178 1.47 -23.42 10.93
CA PRO A 178 0.04 -23.23 10.62
C PRO A 178 -0.44 -21.79 10.83
N ASP A 179 0.02 -21.13 11.90
CA ASP A 179 -0.38 -19.76 12.22
C ASP A 179 0.19 -18.81 11.17
N TRP A 180 1.48 -18.97 10.83
CA TRP A 180 2.11 -18.18 9.79
C TRP A 180 1.44 -18.41 8.42
N PHE A 181 1.20 -19.67 8.03
CA PHE A 181 0.63 -19.97 6.72
C PHE A 181 -0.80 -19.44 6.59
N THR A 182 -1.59 -19.54 7.66
CA THR A 182 -2.94 -18.97 7.69
C THR A 182 -2.89 -17.44 7.56
N ALA A 183 -2.04 -16.78 8.34
CA ALA A 183 -1.99 -15.33 8.42
C ALA A 183 -1.29 -14.67 7.22
N ASN A 184 -0.23 -15.27 6.68
CA ASN A 184 0.58 -14.65 5.63
C ASN A 184 0.31 -15.23 4.23
N GLN A 185 -0.31 -16.41 4.13
CA GLN A 185 -0.55 -17.06 2.85
C GLN A 185 -2.03 -17.24 2.55
N LEU A 186 -2.80 -17.91 3.42
CA LEU A 186 -4.22 -18.13 3.18
C LEU A 186 -5.05 -16.83 3.21
N SER A 187 -4.61 -15.81 3.93
CA SER A 187 -5.20 -14.47 3.93
C SER A 187 -5.07 -13.73 2.60
N LEU A 188 -4.12 -14.13 1.74
CA LEU A 188 -3.96 -13.57 0.39
C LEU A 188 -5.03 -14.07 -0.58
N ILE A 189 -5.75 -15.14 -0.24
CA ILE A 189 -6.78 -15.73 -1.08
C ILE A 189 -8.07 -14.95 -0.91
N VAL A 190 -8.46 -14.26 -1.95
CA VAL A 190 -9.75 -13.57 -2.05
C VAL A 190 -10.59 -14.32 -3.08
N PRO A 191 -11.63 -15.09 -2.68
CA PRO A 191 -12.45 -15.82 -3.61
C PRO A 191 -12.95 -14.90 -4.74
N MET A 192 -12.91 -15.38 -5.98
CA MET A 192 -13.34 -14.63 -7.16
C MET A 192 -14.55 -15.31 -7.77
N PRO A 193 -15.58 -14.55 -8.20
CA PRO A 193 -16.81 -15.16 -8.70
C PRO A 193 -16.53 -15.96 -9.99
N HIS A 194 -16.88 -17.22 -10.00
CA HIS A 194 -16.76 -18.07 -11.19
C HIS A 194 -17.53 -17.48 -12.40
N ALA A 195 -18.50 -16.63 -12.15
CA ALA A 195 -19.19 -15.84 -13.20
C ALA A 195 -18.24 -14.95 -14.04
N TRP A 196 -17.00 -14.75 -13.59
CA TRP A 196 -15.95 -14.03 -14.35
C TRP A 196 -15.14 -14.94 -15.29
N ASP A 197 -15.41 -16.25 -15.31
CA ASP A 197 -14.71 -17.19 -16.19
C ASP A 197 -15.10 -16.98 -17.65
N ARG A 198 -14.49 -15.98 -18.26
CA ARG A 198 -14.67 -15.55 -19.66
C ARG A 198 -13.33 -15.12 -20.24
N THR A 199 -13.15 -15.35 -21.53
CA THR A 199 -11.95 -14.95 -22.27
C THR A 199 -12.13 -13.65 -23.05
N SER A 200 -13.37 -13.12 -23.09
CA SER A 200 -13.70 -11.83 -23.74
C SER A 200 -14.98 -11.24 -23.16
N ALA A 201 -15.24 -9.95 -23.43
CA ALA A 201 -16.44 -9.25 -22.97
C ALA A 201 -17.75 -9.87 -23.52
N ALA A 202 -17.73 -10.40 -24.75
CA ALA A 202 -18.85 -11.07 -25.38
C ALA A 202 -18.86 -12.60 -25.14
N GLY A 203 -17.83 -13.13 -24.49
CA GLY A 203 -17.71 -14.57 -24.22
C GLY A 203 -18.73 -15.06 -23.19
N SER A 204 -19.19 -16.29 -23.34
CA SER A 204 -19.99 -16.96 -22.31
C SER A 204 -19.14 -17.31 -21.10
N VAL A 205 -19.76 -17.40 -19.93
CA VAL A 205 -19.17 -18.04 -18.75
C VAL A 205 -18.95 -19.52 -19.06
N GLY A 206 -17.81 -20.05 -18.67
CA GLY A 206 -17.43 -21.45 -18.90
C GLY A 206 -16.60 -22.03 -17.76
N ASP A 207 -15.83 -23.04 -18.10
CA ASP A 207 -14.80 -23.66 -17.26
C ASP A 207 -13.42 -23.50 -17.95
N HIS A 208 -13.18 -22.30 -18.51
CA HIS A 208 -11.93 -21.99 -19.22
C HIS A 208 -10.71 -22.08 -18.28
N ASP A 209 -10.88 -21.69 -17.03
CA ASP A 209 -9.83 -21.72 -15.99
C ASP A 209 -9.30 -23.12 -15.67
N ARG A 210 -10.00 -24.18 -16.08
CA ARG A 210 -9.59 -25.56 -15.81
C ARG A 210 -8.41 -26.04 -16.65
N THR A 211 -8.00 -25.27 -17.64
CA THR A 211 -6.77 -25.51 -18.40
C THR A 211 -5.78 -24.36 -18.19
N PRO A 212 -4.46 -24.61 -18.19
CA PRO A 212 -3.47 -23.53 -18.03
C PRO A 212 -3.63 -22.41 -19.06
N GLU A 213 -3.89 -22.74 -20.31
CA GLU A 213 -4.07 -21.80 -21.42
C GLU A 213 -5.37 -20.99 -21.24
N GLY A 214 -6.45 -21.65 -20.88
CA GLY A 214 -7.72 -20.98 -20.62
C GLY A 214 -7.66 -20.07 -19.40
N ALA A 215 -7.07 -20.54 -18.29
CA ALA A 215 -6.82 -19.73 -17.10
C ALA A 215 -6.02 -18.47 -17.41
N LYS A 216 -4.99 -18.61 -18.27
CA LYS A 216 -4.19 -17.46 -18.71
C LYS A 216 -5.00 -16.47 -19.54
N GLN A 217 -5.83 -16.95 -20.46
CA GLN A 217 -6.72 -16.11 -21.26
C GLN A 217 -7.74 -15.36 -20.40
N VAL A 218 -8.33 -16.04 -19.41
CA VAL A 218 -9.26 -15.41 -18.44
C VAL A 218 -8.53 -14.37 -17.60
N PHE A 219 -7.36 -14.69 -17.07
CA PHE A 219 -6.55 -13.75 -16.29
C PHE A 219 -6.23 -12.50 -17.11
N ASP A 220 -5.70 -12.66 -18.32
CA ASP A 220 -5.34 -11.54 -19.21
C ASP A 220 -6.58 -10.69 -19.57
N PHE A 221 -7.72 -11.32 -19.81
CA PHE A 221 -8.97 -10.62 -20.04
C PHE A 221 -9.36 -9.78 -18.82
N LEU A 222 -9.38 -10.35 -17.61
CA LEU A 222 -9.74 -9.63 -16.38
C LEU A 222 -8.79 -8.48 -16.11
N VAL A 223 -7.48 -8.67 -16.28
CA VAL A 223 -6.47 -7.61 -16.16
C VAL A 223 -6.73 -6.51 -17.19
N SER A 224 -7.06 -6.85 -18.44
CA SER A 224 -7.38 -5.87 -19.47
C SER A 224 -8.59 -5.01 -19.09
N GLN A 225 -9.63 -5.63 -18.51
CA GLN A 225 -10.81 -4.93 -18.01
C GLN A 225 -10.50 -4.06 -16.79
N ALA A 226 -9.63 -4.54 -15.88
CA ALA A 226 -9.23 -3.81 -14.68
C ALA A 226 -8.34 -2.58 -14.99
N LYS A 227 -7.72 -2.51 -16.15
CA LYS A 227 -6.99 -1.32 -16.63
C LYS A 227 -7.90 -0.25 -17.22
N GLN A 228 -9.17 -0.54 -17.47
CA GLN A 228 -10.14 0.37 -18.11
C GLN A 228 -10.92 1.18 -17.06
N LEU A 229 -10.26 2.11 -16.37
CA LEU A 229 -10.83 2.88 -15.25
C LEU A 229 -12.16 3.56 -15.60
N GLY A 230 -12.28 4.12 -16.80
CA GLY A 230 -13.50 4.79 -17.27
C GLY A 230 -14.74 3.89 -17.36
N THR A 231 -14.56 2.57 -17.31
CA THR A 231 -15.65 1.60 -17.38
C THR A 231 -16.08 1.05 -16.02
N TYR A 232 -15.35 1.33 -14.94
CA TYR A 232 -15.60 0.72 -13.63
C TYR A 232 -17.05 0.90 -13.15
N GLY A 233 -17.62 2.08 -13.33
CA GLY A 233 -18.99 2.39 -12.94
C GLY A 233 -20.05 1.61 -13.71
N THR A 234 -19.76 1.12 -14.91
CA THR A 234 -20.73 0.49 -15.83
C THR A 234 -20.43 -0.97 -16.14
N ASN A 235 -19.17 -1.42 -16.02
CA ASN A 235 -18.78 -2.79 -16.31
C ASN A 235 -19.42 -3.78 -15.33
N PRO A 236 -20.22 -4.76 -15.82
CA PRO A 236 -20.96 -5.71 -14.98
C PRO A 236 -20.04 -6.62 -14.15
N LEU A 237 -18.79 -6.86 -14.57
CA LEU A 237 -17.83 -7.65 -13.80
C LEU A 237 -17.68 -7.07 -12.39
N TRP A 238 -17.44 -5.76 -12.28
CA TRP A 238 -17.15 -5.10 -10.99
C TRP A 238 -18.39 -4.88 -10.11
N LYS A 239 -19.56 -5.32 -10.58
CA LYS A 239 -20.80 -5.33 -9.78
C LYS A 239 -20.97 -6.62 -8.98
N VAL A 240 -20.21 -7.68 -9.31
CA VAL A 240 -20.28 -8.98 -8.63
C VAL A 240 -19.26 -8.98 -7.48
N VAL A 241 -19.75 -8.85 -6.26
CA VAL A 241 -18.96 -8.76 -5.02
C VAL A 241 -19.60 -9.62 -3.93
N ASN A 242 -18.78 -10.07 -2.97
CA ASN A 242 -19.25 -10.82 -1.79
C ASN A 242 -19.09 -10.02 -0.48
N GLY A 243 -18.66 -8.78 -0.56
CA GLY A 243 -18.49 -7.90 0.59
C GLY A 243 -19.70 -7.04 0.93
N PRO A 244 -19.64 -6.28 2.05
CA PRO A 244 -20.74 -5.47 2.57
C PRO A 244 -21.10 -4.26 1.68
N PHE A 245 -20.24 -3.89 0.72
CA PHE A 245 -20.49 -2.78 -0.19
C PHE A 245 -20.32 -3.19 -1.65
N THR A 246 -21.05 -2.49 -2.55
CA THR A 246 -20.93 -2.59 -4.00
C THR A 246 -20.43 -1.28 -4.60
N LEU A 247 -19.77 -1.35 -5.75
CA LEU A 247 -19.34 -0.15 -6.48
C LEU A 247 -20.54 0.55 -7.12
N ALA A 248 -20.84 1.77 -6.67
CA ALA A 248 -21.90 2.63 -7.20
C ALA A 248 -21.36 3.67 -8.19
N GLY A 249 -20.15 4.17 -8.00
CA GLY A 249 -19.52 5.15 -8.88
C GLY A 249 -18.00 5.11 -8.79
N PHE A 250 -17.36 5.44 -9.90
CA PHE A 250 -15.92 5.59 -10.00
C PHE A 250 -15.62 6.68 -11.03
N THR A 251 -14.76 7.62 -10.68
CA THR A 251 -14.28 8.66 -11.59
C THR A 251 -12.84 8.37 -12.01
N THR A 252 -12.42 8.85 -13.17
CA THR A 252 -11.02 8.72 -13.62
C THR A 252 -10.04 9.54 -12.77
N SER A 253 -10.53 10.50 -11.98
CA SER A 253 -9.77 11.20 -10.94
C SER A 253 -9.61 10.37 -9.65
N GLY A 254 -10.19 9.16 -9.59
CA GLY A 254 -10.05 8.22 -8.49
C GLY A 254 -11.05 8.38 -7.35
N GLU A 255 -12.04 9.27 -7.47
CA GLU A 255 -13.15 9.27 -6.50
C GLU A 255 -13.99 8.00 -6.64
N VAL A 256 -14.26 7.35 -5.51
CA VAL A 256 -15.03 6.10 -5.46
C VAL A 256 -16.25 6.28 -4.57
N THR A 257 -17.40 5.84 -5.08
CA THR A 257 -18.64 5.77 -4.30
C THR A 257 -19.06 4.32 -4.16
N LEU A 258 -19.12 3.86 -2.93
CA LEU A 258 -19.62 2.55 -2.56
C LEU A 258 -21.01 2.68 -1.94
N ARG A 259 -21.89 1.71 -2.22
CA ARG A 259 -23.20 1.59 -1.59
C ARG A 259 -23.31 0.27 -0.86
N LYS A 260 -24.11 0.26 0.22
CA LYS A 260 -24.49 -0.95 0.94
C LYS A 260 -24.92 -2.05 -0.02
N ASN A 261 -24.38 -3.25 0.17
CA ASN A 261 -24.80 -4.44 -0.56
C ASN A 261 -26.02 -5.06 0.12
N PRO A 262 -27.21 -4.98 -0.49
CA PRO A 262 -28.44 -5.52 0.13
C PRO A 262 -28.48 -7.06 0.12
N LYS A 263 -27.56 -7.70 -0.61
CA LYS A 263 -27.44 -9.17 -0.71
C LYS A 263 -26.34 -9.74 0.18
N TYR A 264 -25.65 -8.89 0.93
CA TYR A 264 -24.60 -9.36 1.84
C TYR A 264 -25.21 -10.20 2.97
N THR A 265 -24.70 -11.41 3.14
CA THR A 265 -25.15 -12.38 4.15
C THR A 265 -24.16 -12.62 5.27
N GLY A 266 -23.03 -11.91 5.23
CA GLY A 266 -21.99 -12.01 6.28
C GLY A 266 -22.41 -11.40 7.63
N PRO A 267 -21.63 -11.67 8.70
CA PRO A 267 -22.00 -11.31 10.08
C PRO A 267 -22.03 -9.82 10.37
N ASP A 268 -21.27 -9.01 9.62
CA ASP A 268 -21.18 -7.55 9.81
C ASP A 268 -21.84 -6.79 8.63
N PRO A 269 -23.17 -6.71 8.55
CA PRO A 269 -23.85 -5.98 7.47
C PRO A 269 -23.61 -4.48 7.63
N ALA A 270 -23.42 -3.78 6.49
CA ALA A 270 -23.20 -2.35 6.48
C ALA A 270 -24.34 -1.57 7.18
N LYS A 271 -23.98 -0.68 8.10
CA LYS A 271 -24.90 0.23 8.79
C LYS A 271 -25.08 1.53 8.01
N LEU A 272 -24.05 1.96 7.26
CA LEU A 272 -24.10 3.11 6.35
C LEU A 272 -24.74 2.74 5.02
N ASP A 273 -25.37 3.70 4.35
CA ASP A 273 -25.87 3.54 2.97
C ASP A 273 -24.75 3.71 1.94
N THR A 274 -23.84 4.67 2.21
CA THR A 274 -22.83 5.10 1.23
C THR A 274 -21.51 5.44 1.93
N VAL A 275 -20.41 5.05 1.29
CA VAL A 275 -19.06 5.54 1.59
C VAL A 275 -18.48 6.18 0.33
N ARG A 276 -17.99 7.41 0.45
CA ARG A 276 -17.32 8.12 -0.63
C ARG A 276 -15.85 8.31 -0.28
N PHE A 277 -14.98 7.82 -1.14
CA PHE A 277 -13.54 8.06 -1.07
C PHE A 277 -13.23 9.27 -1.93
N LEU A 278 -12.76 10.33 -1.31
CA LEU A 278 -12.42 11.60 -1.96
C LEU A 278 -10.90 11.67 -2.16
N THR A 279 -10.47 12.09 -3.34
CA THR A 279 -9.05 12.22 -3.70
C THR A 279 -8.61 13.67 -3.64
N PHE A 280 -7.36 13.88 -3.24
CA PHE A 280 -6.75 15.20 -3.12
C PHE A 280 -5.36 15.20 -3.73
N THR A 281 -5.00 16.29 -4.41
CA THR A 281 -3.68 16.45 -5.04
C THR A 281 -2.58 16.77 -4.03
N SER A 282 -2.95 17.27 -2.84
CA SER A 282 -2.02 17.59 -1.76
C SER A 282 -2.70 17.54 -0.39
N SER A 283 -1.87 17.40 0.66
CA SER A 283 -2.33 17.48 2.05
C SER A 283 -2.99 18.82 2.36
N SER A 284 -2.51 19.92 1.80
CA SER A 284 -3.09 21.25 1.96
C SER A 284 -4.48 21.37 1.32
N ALA A 285 -4.69 20.72 0.17
CA ALA A 285 -6.01 20.70 -0.50
C ALA A 285 -7.03 19.94 0.35
N GLU A 286 -6.66 18.78 0.88
CA GLU A 286 -7.51 18.02 1.81
C GLU A 286 -7.82 18.82 3.06
N TYR A 287 -6.82 19.39 3.73
CA TYR A 287 -6.98 20.15 4.96
C TYR A 287 -7.93 21.34 4.80
N ASN A 288 -7.93 22.03 3.66
CA ASN A 288 -8.88 23.10 3.39
C ASN A 288 -10.33 22.60 3.33
N VAL A 289 -10.55 21.42 2.73
CA VAL A 289 -11.88 20.79 2.65
C VAL A 289 -12.32 20.25 4.02
N LEU A 290 -11.39 19.65 4.78
CA LEU A 290 -11.63 19.18 6.15
C LEU A 290 -12.10 20.32 7.05
N ARG A 291 -11.39 21.46 7.07
CA ARG A 291 -11.75 22.65 7.85
C ARG A 291 -13.13 23.22 7.48
N ALA A 292 -13.54 23.06 6.24
CA ALA A 292 -14.85 23.50 5.75
C ALA A 292 -15.97 22.47 6.04
N GLY A 293 -15.67 21.34 6.72
CA GLY A 293 -16.64 20.28 7.00
C GLY A 293 -16.99 19.42 5.78
N GLY A 294 -16.17 19.46 4.73
CA GLY A 294 -16.37 18.70 3.51
C GLY A 294 -15.94 17.23 3.60
N VAL A 295 -15.25 16.84 4.67
CA VAL A 295 -14.77 15.48 4.97
C VAL A 295 -15.24 15.07 6.36
N ASP A 296 -15.65 13.82 6.52
CA ASP A 296 -16.11 13.25 7.79
C ASP A 296 -15.01 12.45 8.49
N TYR A 297 -14.16 11.84 7.71
CA TYR A 297 -12.97 11.10 8.15
C TYR A 297 -11.80 11.51 7.23
N GLY A 298 -11.05 12.49 7.66
CA GLY A 298 -9.87 13.01 6.99
C GLY A 298 -8.63 12.94 7.87
N TYR A 299 -7.67 13.80 7.60
CA TYR A 299 -6.42 13.83 8.35
C TYR A 299 -5.91 15.27 8.55
N LEU A 300 -5.18 15.47 9.63
CA LEU A 300 -4.46 16.70 9.94
C LEU A 300 -3.01 16.54 9.46
N PRO A 301 -2.56 17.29 8.45
CA PRO A 301 -1.14 17.31 8.07
C PRO A 301 -0.26 17.66 9.25
N THR A 302 0.92 17.06 9.38
CA THR A 302 1.80 17.31 10.53
C THR A 302 2.28 18.75 10.59
N SER A 303 2.40 19.42 9.44
CA SER A 303 2.65 20.87 9.34
C SER A 303 1.56 21.71 10.05
N ASN A 304 0.36 21.17 10.21
CA ASN A 304 -0.80 21.81 10.80
C ASN A 304 -1.17 21.29 12.20
N LEU A 305 -0.33 20.51 12.88
CA LEU A 305 -0.62 19.96 14.22
C LEU A 305 -1.03 21.01 15.25
N GLY A 306 -0.50 22.24 15.15
CA GLY A 306 -0.92 23.36 15.99
C GLY A 306 -2.39 23.77 15.81
N GLN A 307 -3.08 23.32 14.77
CA GLN A 307 -4.50 23.59 14.52
C GLN A 307 -5.43 22.52 15.11
N ARG A 308 -4.87 21.48 15.75
CA ARG A 308 -5.64 20.40 16.38
C ARG A 308 -6.78 20.91 17.29
N PRO A 309 -6.55 21.87 18.24
CA PRO A 309 -7.62 22.34 19.11
C PRO A 309 -8.81 22.92 18.34
N LYS A 310 -8.54 23.62 17.23
CA LYS A 310 -9.59 24.21 16.40
C LYS A 310 -10.42 23.16 15.66
N LEU A 311 -9.82 22.06 15.22
CA LEU A 311 -10.56 20.94 14.63
C LEU A 311 -11.41 20.23 15.69
N GLU A 312 -10.86 20.08 16.91
CA GLU A 312 -11.59 19.50 18.03
C GLU A 312 -12.82 20.36 18.43
N GLU A 313 -12.68 21.69 18.44
CA GLU A 313 -13.81 22.63 18.60
C GLU A 313 -14.84 22.51 17.49
N GLN A 314 -14.44 22.14 16.28
CA GLN A 314 -15.33 21.88 15.14
C GLN A 314 -16.00 20.50 15.18
N GLY A 315 -15.77 19.71 16.23
CA GLY A 315 -16.39 18.40 16.44
C GLY A 315 -15.65 17.25 15.76
N TYR A 316 -14.33 17.37 15.54
CA TYR A 316 -13.47 16.24 15.19
C TYR A 316 -12.72 15.70 16.40
N ARG A 317 -12.53 14.39 16.47
CA ARG A 317 -11.47 13.82 17.30
C ARG A 317 -10.23 13.67 16.43
N VAL A 318 -9.06 14.06 16.97
CA VAL A 318 -7.78 14.01 16.26
C VAL A 318 -6.87 13.01 16.95
N GLU A 319 -6.51 11.95 16.25
CA GLU A 319 -5.72 10.84 16.78
C GLU A 319 -4.79 10.23 15.70
N PRO A 320 -3.56 9.82 16.05
CA PRO A 320 -2.67 9.20 15.09
C PRO A 320 -3.16 7.78 14.74
N TRP A 321 -3.09 7.44 13.46
CA TRP A 321 -3.25 6.08 12.98
C TRP A 321 -1.88 5.49 12.68
N THR A 322 -1.35 4.72 13.62
CA THR A 322 -0.06 4.06 13.48
C THR A 322 -0.22 2.76 12.69
N GLY A 323 0.64 2.56 11.69
CA GLY A 323 0.65 1.33 10.89
C GLY A 323 1.65 0.30 11.40
N TRP A 324 1.33 -0.99 11.25
CA TRP A 324 2.27 -2.11 11.38
C TRP A 324 3.12 -2.20 10.11
N SER A 325 4.04 -1.25 9.97
CA SER A 325 4.69 -0.91 8.70
C SER A 325 6.18 -0.61 8.87
N ILE A 326 6.87 -0.59 7.74
CA ILE A 326 8.22 -0.05 7.59
C ILE A 326 8.25 0.97 6.46
N THR A 327 9.21 1.89 6.54
CA THR A 327 9.45 2.87 5.47
C THR A 327 10.87 2.73 4.95
N TYR A 328 10.99 2.68 3.64
CA TYR A 328 12.25 2.48 2.97
C TYR A 328 12.23 3.06 1.54
N SER A 329 13.43 3.21 0.98
CA SER A 329 13.62 3.48 -0.44
C SER A 329 14.43 2.32 -1.06
N PRO A 330 13.87 1.54 -2.00
CA PRO A 330 14.63 0.50 -2.68
C PRO A 330 15.73 1.10 -3.56
N TYR A 331 16.88 0.45 -3.58
CA TYR A 331 17.93 0.64 -4.56
C TYR A 331 17.61 -0.21 -5.79
N ASN A 332 17.70 0.33 -7.00
CA ASN A 332 17.60 -0.49 -8.22
C ASN A 332 18.94 -1.16 -8.54
N PHE A 333 19.10 -2.41 -8.12
CA PHE A 333 20.32 -3.19 -8.36
C PHE A 333 20.52 -3.56 -9.84
N HIS A 334 19.46 -3.48 -10.65
CA HIS A 334 19.51 -3.68 -12.10
C HIS A 334 19.69 -2.37 -12.89
N ASN A 335 19.78 -1.21 -12.22
CA ASN A 335 20.02 0.05 -12.92
C ASN A 335 21.33 -0.02 -13.73
N PRO A 336 21.31 0.30 -15.04
CA PRO A 336 22.48 0.12 -15.90
C PRO A 336 23.66 1.03 -15.53
N GLN A 337 23.42 2.16 -14.84
CA GLN A 337 24.46 3.11 -14.46
C GLN A 337 24.98 2.89 -13.04
N LEU A 338 24.09 2.72 -12.07
CA LEU A 338 24.43 2.66 -10.64
C LEU A 338 24.17 1.30 -9.96
N GLY A 339 23.60 0.32 -10.66
CA GLY A 339 23.31 -0.98 -10.05
C GLY A 339 24.55 -1.65 -9.46
N LYS A 340 25.70 -1.58 -10.13
CA LYS A 340 26.98 -2.07 -9.61
C LYS A 340 27.49 -1.29 -8.41
N VAL A 341 27.23 0.02 -8.36
CA VAL A 341 27.56 0.89 -7.23
C VAL A 341 26.66 0.52 -6.03
N PHE A 342 25.37 0.36 -6.24
CA PHE A 342 24.44 -0.08 -5.18
C PHE A 342 24.72 -1.52 -4.69
N SER A 343 25.30 -2.37 -5.50
CA SER A 343 25.72 -3.72 -5.08
C SER A 343 26.85 -3.70 -4.04
N GLN A 344 27.61 -2.60 -3.94
CA GLN A 344 28.66 -2.44 -2.93
C GLN A 344 28.05 -2.09 -1.58
N LEU A 345 28.21 -2.97 -0.59
CA LEU A 345 27.65 -2.74 0.75
C LEU A 345 28.16 -1.46 1.39
N TYR A 346 29.45 -1.13 1.24
CA TYR A 346 30.04 0.09 1.81
C TYR A 346 29.38 1.36 1.27
N VAL A 347 28.90 1.37 0.00
CA VAL A 347 28.16 2.51 -0.56
C VAL A 347 26.81 2.67 0.14
N ARG A 348 26.06 1.56 0.31
CA ARG A 348 24.79 1.59 1.05
C ARG A 348 24.98 1.99 2.49
N GLN A 349 26.07 1.54 3.14
CA GLN A 349 26.46 1.97 4.49
C GLN A 349 26.76 3.47 4.53
N ALA A 350 27.54 3.98 3.57
CA ALA A 350 27.85 5.41 3.50
C ALA A 350 26.59 6.26 3.30
N ILE A 351 25.65 5.83 2.45
CA ILE A 351 24.37 6.51 2.26
C ILE A 351 23.55 6.45 3.57
N GLN A 352 23.47 5.28 4.24
CA GLN A 352 22.69 5.14 5.47
C GLN A 352 23.25 5.99 6.62
N HIS A 353 24.59 6.11 6.75
CA HIS A 353 25.22 7.02 7.72
C HIS A 353 24.96 8.51 7.44
N ALA A 354 24.52 8.87 6.25
CA ALA A 354 24.13 10.23 5.90
C ALA A 354 22.63 10.52 6.09
N VAL A 355 21.86 9.59 6.67
CA VAL A 355 20.44 9.80 6.98
C VAL A 355 20.28 10.21 8.44
N ASP A 356 19.96 11.47 8.69
CA ASP A 356 19.62 11.97 10.03
C ASP A 356 18.15 11.68 10.34
N GLN A 357 17.87 10.43 10.79
CA GLN A 357 16.51 10.02 11.11
C GLN A 357 15.91 10.79 12.30
N ASP A 358 16.75 11.23 13.25
CA ASP A 358 16.29 11.99 14.42
C ASP A 358 15.86 13.40 14.01
N ALA A 359 16.62 14.08 13.15
CA ALA A 359 16.22 15.37 12.61
C ALA A 359 14.94 15.26 11.76
N ILE A 360 14.86 14.26 10.88
CA ILE A 360 13.68 14.02 10.05
C ILE A 360 12.45 13.81 10.93
N THR A 361 12.51 12.93 11.93
CA THR A 361 11.36 12.62 12.80
C THR A 361 10.95 13.80 13.67
N SER A 362 11.90 14.51 14.27
CA SER A 362 11.62 15.58 15.24
C SER A 362 11.24 16.90 14.56
N VAL A 363 11.94 17.29 13.49
CA VAL A 363 11.77 18.59 12.85
C VAL A 363 10.73 18.54 11.72
N ILE A 364 10.86 17.60 10.80
CA ILE A 364 10.00 17.52 9.61
C ILE A 364 8.66 16.89 9.99
N TRP A 365 8.68 15.72 10.62
CA TRP A 365 7.47 15.01 11.04
C TRP A 365 6.95 15.43 12.42
N ARG A 366 7.58 16.41 13.06
CA ARG A 366 7.16 17.02 14.35
C ARG A 366 6.87 15.97 15.44
N GLY A 367 7.65 14.90 15.47
CA GLY A 367 7.53 13.80 16.43
C GLY A 367 6.40 12.81 16.13
N SER A 368 5.69 12.92 14.98
CA SER A 368 4.66 11.97 14.59
C SER A 368 5.21 10.70 13.94
N ALA A 369 6.38 10.79 13.30
CA ALA A 369 7.07 9.63 12.73
C ALA A 369 7.99 8.97 13.76
N ARG A 370 8.39 7.73 13.49
CA ARG A 370 9.34 6.96 14.30
C ARG A 370 10.55 6.58 13.46
N VAL A 371 11.70 6.40 14.09
CA VAL A 371 12.90 5.90 13.42
C VAL A 371 12.68 4.47 12.91
N GLY A 372 13.35 4.11 11.81
CA GLY A 372 13.29 2.77 11.21
C GLY A 372 14.67 2.29 10.79
N TYR A 373 15.16 1.16 11.32
CA TYR A 373 16.52 0.68 11.11
C TYR A 373 16.60 -0.71 10.49
N GLY A 374 15.49 -1.25 9.97
CA GLY A 374 15.51 -2.60 9.40
C GLY A 374 14.13 -3.10 8.98
N PRO A 375 14.02 -4.41 8.67
CA PRO A 375 12.86 -4.99 8.00
C PRO A 375 11.64 -5.22 8.92
N VAL A 376 11.79 -5.06 10.22
CA VAL A 376 10.71 -5.27 11.20
C VAL A 376 10.24 -3.92 11.74
N PRO A 377 8.92 -3.68 11.85
CA PRO A 377 8.39 -2.46 12.47
C PRO A 377 8.95 -2.23 13.88
N GLN A 378 9.40 -1.02 14.17
CA GLN A 378 9.91 -0.64 15.49
C GLN A 378 8.80 -0.13 16.43
N ASP A 379 7.58 -0.10 15.94
CA ASP A 379 6.42 0.28 16.73
C ASP A 379 6.07 -0.83 17.71
N ASN A 380 5.88 -0.42 18.98
CA ASN A 380 5.50 -1.29 20.09
C ASN A 380 6.56 -2.39 20.36
N ASP A 381 6.68 -2.86 21.56
CA ASP A 381 7.58 -3.94 22.00
C ASP A 381 7.38 -5.24 21.23
N THR A 382 7.65 -5.19 19.92
CA THR A 382 7.50 -6.36 19.08
C THR A 382 8.53 -7.42 19.43
N LYS A 383 8.07 -8.63 19.64
CA LYS A 383 8.91 -9.81 19.89
C LYS A 383 9.82 -10.18 18.71
N TYR A 384 9.65 -9.52 17.57
CA TYR A 384 10.37 -9.80 16.32
C TYR A 384 11.58 -8.89 16.09
N LEU A 385 11.74 -7.82 16.88
CA LEU A 385 12.80 -6.83 16.71
C LEU A 385 14.10 -7.32 17.34
N SER A 386 15.13 -7.53 16.51
CA SER A 386 16.45 -7.93 17.01
C SER A 386 17.12 -6.81 17.80
N PRO A 387 18.00 -7.15 18.79
CA PRO A 387 18.82 -6.15 19.48
C PRO A 387 19.63 -5.27 18.53
N LYS A 388 20.11 -5.85 17.42
CA LYS A 388 20.92 -5.16 16.42
C LYS A 388 20.12 -4.12 15.66
N GLN A 389 18.94 -4.46 15.17
CA GLN A 389 18.05 -3.49 14.55
C GLN A 389 17.64 -2.40 15.55
N LYS A 390 17.35 -2.78 16.80
CA LYS A 390 16.94 -1.84 17.86
C LYS A 390 17.99 -0.78 18.16
N THR A 391 19.29 -1.11 18.06
CA THR A 391 20.40 -0.21 18.40
C THR A 391 20.93 0.63 17.24
N ASN A 392 20.30 0.61 16.08
CA ASN A 392 20.75 1.26 14.84
C ASN A 392 22.18 0.89 14.43
N PRO A 393 22.37 -0.06 13.48
CA PRO A 393 23.70 -0.44 13.02
C PRO A 393 24.47 0.69 12.34
N TYR A 394 23.78 1.71 11.83
CA TYR A 394 24.33 2.81 11.03
C TYR A 394 23.83 4.17 11.53
N PRO A 395 24.25 4.61 12.72
CA PRO A 395 23.86 5.92 13.24
C PRO A 395 24.35 7.04 12.32
N PHE A 396 23.66 8.17 12.34
CA PHE A 396 24.04 9.35 11.57
C PHE A 396 25.46 9.78 11.89
N ASP A 397 26.36 9.72 10.90
CA ASP A 397 27.77 10.09 11.00
C ASP A 397 28.35 10.42 9.62
N LEU A 398 28.37 11.69 9.27
CA LEU A 398 28.91 12.18 7.99
C LEU A 398 30.40 11.91 7.83
N ASN A 399 31.18 11.86 8.94
CA ASN A 399 32.60 11.55 8.87
C ASN A 399 32.82 10.08 8.53
N LYS A 400 32.02 9.19 9.11
CA LYS A 400 32.05 7.76 8.77
C LYS A 400 31.65 7.52 7.32
N SER A 401 30.63 8.21 6.84
CA SER A 401 30.21 8.17 5.44
C SER A 401 31.34 8.58 4.48
N LYS A 402 31.97 9.73 4.74
CA LYS A 402 33.13 10.22 3.96
C LYS A 402 34.30 9.24 3.99
N GLN A 403 34.61 8.70 5.15
CA GLN A 403 35.70 7.73 5.32
C GLN A 403 35.46 6.47 4.50
N LEU A 404 34.25 5.87 4.58
CA LEU A 404 33.89 4.69 3.81
C LEU A 404 34.11 4.90 2.31
N LEU A 405 33.66 6.03 1.77
CA LEU A 405 33.81 6.34 0.34
C LEU A 405 35.29 6.57 -0.02
N ALA A 406 36.03 7.33 0.79
CA ALA A 406 37.45 7.61 0.53
C ALA A 406 38.32 6.35 0.57
N ASP A 407 38.11 5.46 1.55
CA ASP A 407 38.83 4.19 1.70
C ASP A 407 38.62 3.27 0.49
N HIS A 408 37.47 3.41 -0.19
CA HIS A 408 37.14 2.65 -1.39
C HIS A 408 37.37 3.43 -2.70
N GLY A 409 38.31 4.40 -2.70
CA GLY A 409 38.82 5.00 -3.92
C GLY A 409 37.96 6.09 -4.56
N TRP A 410 36.96 6.61 -3.84
CA TRP A 410 36.18 7.75 -4.32
C TRP A 410 36.88 9.06 -3.96
N LYS A 411 36.94 9.98 -4.93
CA LYS A 411 37.58 11.29 -4.76
C LYS A 411 36.68 12.42 -5.30
N PRO A 412 36.74 13.62 -4.70
CA PRO A 412 35.97 14.76 -5.19
C PRO A 412 36.34 15.14 -6.62
N GLY A 413 35.35 15.33 -7.49
CA GLY A 413 35.49 15.99 -8.76
C GLY A 413 35.61 17.52 -8.64
N SER A 414 35.69 18.23 -9.75
CA SER A 414 35.81 19.69 -9.78
C SER A 414 34.63 20.44 -9.17
N ASP A 415 33.47 19.79 -9.12
CA ASP A 415 32.21 20.32 -8.56
C ASP A 415 31.90 19.75 -7.15
N GLY A 416 32.83 19.00 -6.57
CA GLY A 416 32.69 18.40 -5.26
C GLY A 416 31.97 17.06 -5.24
N VAL A 417 31.35 16.62 -6.33
CA VAL A 417 30.72 15.29 -6.43
C VAL A 417 31.79 14.22 -6.56
N LEU A 418 31.63 13.12 -5.81
CA LEU A 418 32.60 12.05 -5.82
C LEU A 418 32.60 11.27 -7.14
N LEU A 419 33.81 10.96 -7.59
CA LEU A 419 34.11 10.13 -8.76
C LEU A 419 34.90 8.91 -8.32
N CYS A 420 34.66 7.76 -8.90
CA CYS A 420 35.53 6.61 -8.76
C CYS A 420 36.90 6.92 -9.39
N ALA A 421 37.93 7.06 -8.55
CA ALA A 421 39.30 7.32 -8.99
C ALA A 421 40.19 6.05 -8.96
N ASP A 422 39.72 4.99 -8.32
CA ASP A 422 40.42 3.69 -8.22
C ASP A 422 39.40 2.56 -8.40
N PRO A 423 39.14 2.10 -9.64
CA PRO A 423 38.15 1.04 -9.92
C PRO A 423 38.38 -0.24 -9.12
N ALA A 424 39.64 -0.59 -8.83
CA ALA A 424 39.95 -1.78 -8.05
C ALA A 424 39.43 -1.71 -6.61
N LYS A 425 39.27 -0.51 -6.08
CA LYS A 425 38.72 -0.24 -4.75
C LYS A 425 37.24 0.10 -4.78
N CYS A 426 36.77 0.82 -5.82
CA CYS A 426 35.35 1.17 -5.94
C CYS A 426 34.46 -0.10 -6.04
N GLY A 427 34.98 -1.17 -6.67
CA GLY A 427 34.29 -2.46 -6.77
C GLY A 427 34.14 -2.96 -8.20
N GLU A 428 33.81 -4.25 -8.30
CA GLU A 428 33.71 -4.93 -9.58
C GLU A 428 32.68 -4.28 -10.50
N GLY A 429 33.09 -3.96 -11.73
CA GLY A 429 32.24 -3.39 -12.77
C GLY A 429 31.96 -1.90 -12.62
N ILE A 430 32.66 -1.20 -11.71
CA ILE A 430 32.59 0.25 -11.56
C ILE A 430 33.76 0.87 -12.32
N ALA A 431 33.45 1.65 -13.37
CA ALA A 431 34.48 2.29 -14.20
C ALA A 431 35.08 3.52 -13.51
N GLU A 432 36.33 3.87 -13.87
CA GLU A 432 36.93 5.14 -13.50
C GLU A 432 36.08 6.31 -13.99
N GLY A 433 35.95 7.35 -13.18
CA GLY A 433 35.10 8.50 -13.48
C GLY A 433 33.60 8.29 -13.22
N THR A 434 33.16 7.10 -12.81
CA THR A 434 31.75 6.88 -12.37
C THR A 434 31.40 7.87 -11.26
N ARG A 435 30.31 8.65 -11.44
CA ARG A 435 29.87 9.68 -10.48
C ARG A 435 28.90 9.13 -9.46
N LEU A 436 29.02 9.57 -8.21
CA LEU A 436 27.97 9.39 -7.20
C LEU A 436 26.89 10.48 -7.36
N SER A 437 26.18 10.41 -8.47
CA SER A 437 25.03 11.28 -8.79
C SER A 437 23.81 10.39 -8.98
N LEU A 438 22.90 10.44 -8.04
CA LEU A 438 21.71 9.57 -8.02
C LEU A 438 20.42 10.38 -8.12
N THR A 439 19.37 9.74 -8.61
CA THR A 439 18.03 10.30 -8.72
C THR A 439 17.08 9.55 -7.81
N MET A 440 16.39 10.29 -6.95
CA MET A 440 15.29 9.80 -6.13
C MET A 440 13.97 10.06 -6.86
N LEU A 441 13.33 9.00 -7.34
CA LEU A 441 11.94 9.03 -7.79
C LEU A 441 11.05 9.04 -6.55
N THR A 442 10.35 10.13 -6.27
CA THR A 442 9.58 10.28 -5.03
C THR A 442 8.14 10.70 -5.30
N GLU A 443 7.24 10.34 -4.42
CA GLU A 443 5.87 10.83 -4.46
C GLU A 443 5.80 12.33 -4.11
N SER A 444 4.78 13.00 -4.66
CA SER A 444 4.51 14.42 -4.47
C SER A 444 3.22 14.64 -3.68
N GLY A 445 3.03 15.85 -3.17
CA GLY A 445 1.76 16.29 -2.54
C GLY A 445 1.77 16.29 -1.01
N SER A 446 2.90 15.94 -0.37
CA SER A 446 3.10 16.04 1.08
C SER A 446 4.31 16.94 1.38
N ASP A 447 4.09 17.95 2.21
CA ASP A 447 5.15 18.86 2.67
C ASP A 447 6.21 18.09 3.47
N GLU A 448 5.81 17.05 4.22
CA GLU A 448 6.69 16.22 5.02
C GLU A 448 7.60 15.36 4.15
N THR A 449 7.06 14.80 3.08
CA THR A 449 7.85 14.05 2.09
C THR A 449 8.84 14.96 1.39
N ASP A 450 8.38 16.12 0.93
CA ASP A 450 9.25 17.11 0.27
C ASP A 450 10.38 17.54 1.23
N GLY A 451 10.08 17.83 2.50
CA GLY A 451 11.05 18.16 3.53
C GLY A 451 12.06 17.03 3.76
N THR A 452 11.58 15.78 3.86
CA THR A 452 12.44 14.59 4.01
C THR A 452 13.41 14.45 2.83
N MET A 453 12.93 14.61 1.60
CA MET A 453 13.79 14.53 0.40
C MET A 453 14.81 15.66 0.33
N GLN A 454 14.46 16.87 0.76
CA GLN A 454 15.41 17.99 0.82
C GLN A 454 16.49 17.75 1.88
N GLU A 455 16.12 17.22 3.06
CA GLU A 455 17.07 16.86 4.11
C GLU A 455 18.04 15.79 3.63
N LEU A 456 17.56 14.70 3.05
CA LEU A 456 18.41 13.66 2.45
C LEU A 456 19.38 14.26 1.42
N ARG A 457 18.89 15.12 0.52
CA ARG A 457 19.72 15.79 -0.48
C ARG A 457 20.80 16.66 0.16
N SER A 458 20.45 17.39 1.20
CA SER A 458 21.38 18.24 1.94
C SER A 458 22.50 17.42 2.58
N GLU A 459 22.14 16.38 3.33
CA GLU A 459 23.11 15.56 4.04
C GLU A 459 24.01 14.74 3.08
N LEU A 460 23.46 14.18 2.03
CA LEU A 460 24.21 13.48 0.98
C LEU A 460 25.19 14.42 0.28
N SER A 461 24.82 15.67 0.04
CA SER A 461 25.73 16.65 -0.59
C SER A 461 26.97 16.94 0.25
N LYS A 462 26.85 16.93 1.59
CA LYS A 462 27.96 17.15 2.52
C LYS A 462 29.01 16.03 2.49
N VAL A 463 28.62 14.85 1.99
CA VAL A 463 29.54 13.70 1.82
C VAL A 463 29.95 13.47 0.36
N GLY A 464 29.62 14.41 -0.54
CA GLY A 464 30.00 14.36 -1.96
C GLY A 464 29.10 13.49 -2.82
N ILE A 465 27.90 13.14 -2.36
CA ILE A 465 26.89 12.42 -3.13
C ILE A 465 25.86 13.45 -3.63
N GLU A 466 25.72 13.59 -4.95
CA GLU A 466 24.66 14.38 -5.54
C GLU A 466 23.35 13.60 -5.55
N MET A 467 22.26 14.19 -5.05
CA MET A 467 20.92 13.62 -5.16
C MET A 467 19.98 14.57 -5.92
N LYS A 468 19.42 14.10 -7.02
CA LYS A 468 18.36 14.76 -7.78
C LYS A 468 17.01 14.23 -7.34
N ILE A 469 16.06 15.14 -7.11
CA ILE A 469 14.69 14.78 -6.69
C ILE A 469 13.80 14.84 -7.94
N ASN A 470 13.13 13.73 -8.23
CA ASN A 470 12.12 13.61 -9.29
C ASN A 470 10.76 13.29 -8.65
N ALA A 471 10.03 14.33 -8.24
CA ALA A 471 8.73 14.21 -7.60
C ALA A 471 7.62 13.97 -8.63
N GLN A 472 6.81 12.94 -8.41
CA GLN A 472 5.74 12.48 -9.31
C GLN A 472 4.51 12.06 -8.49
N PRO A 473 3.30 12.03 -9.08
CA PRO A 473 2.14 11.42 -8.43
C PRO A 473 2.42 9.98 -8.01
N LEU A 474 1.90 9.55 -6.87
CA LEU A 474 2.18 8.24 -6.29
C LEU A 474 1.97 7.07 -7.26
N ASN A 475 0.89 7.09 -8.08
CA ASN A 475 0.66 6.06 -9.09
C ASN A 475 1.81 5.97 -10.12
N THR A 476 2.40 7.10 -10.49
CA THR A 476 3.54 7.15 -11.41
C THR A 476 4.80 6.58 -10.76
N VAL A 477 5.03 6.90 -9.49
CA VAL A 477 6.14 6.33 -8.70
C VAL A 477 6.03 4.81 -8.64
N LEU A 478 4.86 4.29 -8.25
CA LEU A 478 4.61 2.86 -8.14
C LEU A 478 4.67 2.12 -9.49
N ALA A 479 4.30 2.78 -10.59
CA ALA A 479 4.39 2.19 -11.93
C ALA A 479 5.82 2.14 -12.47
N ASN A 480 6.63 3.17 -12.18
CA ASN A 480 7.98 3.32 -12.74
C ASN A 480 9.08 2.77 -11.82
N GLY A 481 8.85 2.68 -10.50
CA GLY A 481 9.79 2.17 -9.51
C GLY A 481 9.65 0.67 -9.25
N THR A 482 9.30 -0.12 -10.24
CA THR A 482 9.12 -1.59 -10.14
C THR A 482 10.37 -2.35 -10.56
N ALA A 483 10.41 -3.66 -10.24
CA ALA A 483 11.46 -4.55 -10.70
C ALA A 483 11.56 -4.53 -12.23
N CYS A 484 12.79 -4.51 -12.74
CA CYS A 484 13.07 -4.39 -14.16
C CYS A 484 14.35 -5.14 -14.53
N GLU A 485 14.52 -5.46 -15.80
CA GLU A 485 15.76 -6.04 -16.33
C GLU A 485 16.71 -4.95 -16.83
N SER A 486 18.01 -5.09 -16.59
CA SER A 486 19.01 -4.05 -16.96
C SER A 486 19.02 -3.68 -18.44
N LYS A 487 18.46 -4.54 -19.30
CA LYS A 487 18.34 -4.29 -20.75
C LYS A 487 17.07 -3.52 -21.14
N ASP A 488 16.13 -3.39 -20.21
CA ASP A 488 14.88 -2.68 -20.43
C ASP A 488 15.13 -1.17 -20.32
N PRO A 489 14.75 -0.35 -21.32
CA PRO A 489 14.82 1.10 -21.24
C PRO A 489 14.05 1.71 -20.05
N SER A 490 13.04 1.03 -19.54
CA SER A 490 12.30 1.44 -18.34
C SER A 490 13.09 1.26 -17.05
N CYS A 491 14.19 0.47 -17.06
CA CYS A 491 15.05 0.23 -15.91
C CYS A 491 16.02 1.38 -15.61
N ASN A 492 15.57 2.61 -15.75
CA ASN A 492 16.38 3.81 -15.57
C ASN A 492 16.23 4.49 -14.20
N TRP A 493 15.25 4.09 -13.38
CA TRP A 493 15.12 4.59 -12.02
C TRP A 493 16.27 4.07 -11.13
N GLN A 494 16.63 4.80 -10.08
CA GLN A 494 17.79 4.50 -9.23
C GLN A 494 17.40 4.24 -7.79
N LEU A 495 16.71 5.19 -7.15
CA LEU A 495 16.02 5.03 -5.88
C LEU A 495 14.55 5.42 -6.07
N SER A 496 13.67 4.83 -5.26
CA SER A 496 12.25 5.13 -5.31
C SER A 496 11.70 5.31 -3.90
N TYR A 497 10.89 6.35 -3.66
CA TYR A 497 10.25 6.60 -2.38
C TYR A 497 8.74 6.75 -2.54
N PHE A 498 8.00 5.95 -1.79
CA PHE A 498 6.53 5.89 -1.76
C PHE A 498 6.05 5.65 -0.31
N GLY A 499 6.66 6.36 0.64
CA GLY A 499 6.55 6.09 2.07
C GLY A 499 5.86 7.19 2.89
N THR A 500 5.12 8.13 2.25
CA THR A 500 4.41 9.19 2.98
C THR A 500 3.44 8.65 4.04
N GLN A 501 2.86 7.47 3.80
CA GLN A 501 2.03 6.73 4.76
C GLN A 501 2.70 5.44 5.27
N GLY A 502 4.01 5.28 5.06
CA GLY A 502 4.71 4.01 5.20
C GLY A 502 4.83 3.28 3.85
N SER A 503 5.97 2.60 3.62
CA SER A 503 6.22 1.94 2.32
C SER A 503 5.59 0.55 2.25
N TRP A 504 5.54 -0.16 3.36
CA TRP A 504 5.00 -1.50 3.41
C TRP A 504 4.31 -1.79 4.74
N TYR A 505 3.14 -2.39 4.64
CA TYR A 505 2.37 -2.87 5.78
C TYR A 505 2.39 -4.39 5.81
N PHE A 506 2.63 -4.93 6.99
CA PHE A 506 2.62 -6.37 7.19
C PHE A 506 1.23 -6.88 7.57
N SER A 507 1.00 -8.16 7.30
CA SER A 507 -0.06 -8.95 7.92
C SER A 507 0.33 -9.28 9.36
N ALA A 508 0.03 -10.48 9.86
CA ALA A 508 0.33 -10.83 11.25
C ALA A 508 1.84 -10.95 11.55
N ASN A 509 2.63 -11.48 10.60
CA ASN A 509 4.05 -11.70 10.78
C ASN A 509 4.86 -10.81 9.82
N PRO A 510 5.87 -10.07 10.30
CA PRO A 510 6.68 -9.18 9.47
C PRO A 510 7.82 -9.94 8.76
N SER A 511 7.53 -11.12 8.23
CA SER A 511 8.45 -11.89 7.39
C SER A 511 8.61 -11.26 6.00
N GLY A 512 9.73 -11.51 5.36
CA GLY A 512 10.17 -10.74 4.19
C GLY A 512 9.89 -11.40 2.83
N GLU A 513 9.04 -12.40 2.78
CA GLU A 513 8.80 -13.21 1.58
C GLU A 513 8.32 -12.41 0.37
N GLU A 514 7.52 -11.37 0.60
CA GLU A 514 7.01 -10.52 -0.47
C GLU A 514 8.00 -9.42 -0.89
N LEU A 515 8.87 -8.96 0.04
CA LEU A 515 9.71 -7.75 -0.13
C LEU A 515 11.16 -8.06 -0.49
N PHE A 516 11.76 -9.07 0.16
CA PHE A 516 13.21 -9.26 0.14
C PHE A 516 13.62 -10.63 -0.37
N ALA A 517 12.69 -11.58 -0.56
CA ALA A 517 13.00 -12.83 -1.23
C ALA A 517 13.39 -12.59 -2.68
N SER A 518 14.38 -13.31 -3.17
CA SER A 518 14.85 -13.20 -4.56
C SER A 518 13.71 -13.46 -5.54
N GLY A 519 13.42 -12.49 -6.41
CA GLY A 519 12.36 -12.57 -7.41
C GLY A 519 10.93 -12.43 -6.87
N ALA A 520 10.75 -11.98 -5.62
CA ALA A 520 9.43 -11.67 -5.10
C ALA A 520 8.79 -10.48 -5.83
N GLY A 521 7.47 -10.51 -5.99
CA GLY A 521 6.72 -9.55 -6.82
C GLY A 521 6.79 -8.09 -6.37
N THR A 522 7.12 -7.81 -5.11
CA THR A 522 7.35 -6.45 -4.58
C THR A 522 8.79 -6.19 -4.14
N ASN A 523 9.72 -7.09 -4.48
CA ASN A 523 11.15 -6.81 -4.40
C ASN A 523 11.55 -5.87 -5.57
N PHE A 524 11.08 -4.64 -5.51
CA PHE A 524 11.19 -3.67 -6.61
C PHE A 524 12.64 -3.39 -7.02
N GLY A 525 13.56 -3.40 -6.06
CA GLY A 525 14.98 -3.19 -6.34
C GLY A 525 15.70 -4.38 -6.96
N SER A 526 15.05 -5.55 -7.05
CA SER A 526 15.66 -6.80 -7.49
C SER A 526 16.86 -7.22 -6.63
N TYR A 527 16.78 -6.96 -5.31
CA TYR A 527 17.79 -7.43 -4.37
C TYR A 527 17.84 -8.96 -4.34
N THR A 528 19.04 -9.52 -4.35
CA THR A 528 19.25 -10.98 -4.27
C THR A 528 20.34 -11.31 -3.27
N ASP A 529 20.02 -12.20 -2.33
CA ASP A 529 20.97 -12.72 -1.35
C ASP A 529 20.50 -14.12 -0.90
N PRO A 530 21.25 -15.20 -1.24
CA PRO A 530 20.87 -16.56 -0.86
C PRO A 530 20.78 -16.79 0.65
N LYS A 531 21.45 -15.97 1.47
CA LYS A 531 21.33 -16.05 2.92
C LYS A 531 20.02 -15.43 3.39
N VAL A 532 19.58 -14.32 2.79
CA VAL A 532 18.27 -13.72 3.05
C VAL A 532 17.16 -14.70 2.69
N ASP A 533 17.24 -15.35 1.51
CA ASP A 533 16.24 -16.35 1.10
C ASP A 533 16.12 -17.50 2.12
N LYS A 534 17.25 -17.98 2.67
CA LYS A 534 17.24 -19.00 3.72
C LYS A 534 16.64 -18.51 5.03
N LEU A 535 16.96 -17.29 5.44
CA LEU A 535 16.40 -16.69 6.66
C LEU A 535 14.89 -16.50 6.53
N ILE A 536 14.41 -15.98 5.40
CA ILE A 536 12.98 -15.85 5.10
C ILE A 536 12.30 -17.23 5.14
N ALA A 537 12.87 -18.24 4.48
CA ALA A 537 12.33 -19.58 4.50
C ALA A 537 12.27 -20.17 5.93
N ALA A 538 13.25 -19.85 6.78
CA ALA A 538 13.24 -20.26 8.18
C ALA A 538 12.10 -19.59 8.98
N THR A 539 11.78 -18.31 8.74
CA THR A 539 10.66 -17.64 9.41
C THR A 539 9.31 -18.27 9.09
N ASN A 540 9.16 -18.86 7.91
CA ASN A 540 7.91 -19.48 7.44
C ASN A 540 7.63 -20.85 8.10
N LEU A 541 8.67 -21.46 8.67
CA LEU A 541 8.62 -22.80 9.26
C LEU A 541 8.72 -22.78 10.79
N ALA A 542 9.34 -21.74 11.36
CA ALA A 542 9.65 -21.65 12.76
C ALA A 542 8.38 -21.56 13.64
N SER A 543 8.39 -22.24 14.77
CA SER A 543 7.37 -22.14 15.81
C SER A 543 7.70 -21.10 16.90
N ASP A 544 8.91 -20.53 16.83
CA ASP A 544 9.39 -19.49 17.75
C ASP A 544 9.90 -18.26 16.98
N ASN A 545 10.36 -17.25 17.72
CA ASN A 545 10.81 -15.99 17.12
C ASN A 545 12.30 -15.98 16.70
N GLY A 546 13.06 -17.04 16.93
CA GLY A 546 14.51 -17.08 16.71
C GLY A 546 14.88 -16.75 15.25
N ALA A 547 14.21 -17.41 14.30
CA ALA A 547 14.43 -17.16 12.87
C ALA A 547 14.11 -15.70 12.47
N MET A 548 13.05 -15.10 13.06
CA MET A 548 12.68 -13.71 12.78
C MET A 548 13.71 -12.73 13.37
N LEU A 549 14.27 -13.02 14.54
CA LEU A 549 15.33 -12.21 15.14
C LEU A 549 16.61 -12.26 14.30
N GLU A 550 16.99 -13.43 13.78
CA GLU A 550 18.13 -13.57 12.87
C GLU A 550 17.91 -12.81 11.55
N TYR A 551 16.73 -12.95 10.95
CA TYR A 551 16.31 -12.19 9.77
C TYR A 551 16.39 -10.69 10.00
N SER A 552 15.80 -10.20 11.09
CA SER A 552 15.82 -8.79 11.49
C SER A 552 17.25 -8.26 11.63
N ALA A 553 18.12 -9.00 12.34
CA ALA A 553 19.51 -8.62 12.56
C ALA A 553 20.30 -8.55 11.25
N TYR A 554 20.15 -9.55 10.41
CA TYR A 554 20.92 -9.65 9.18
C TYR A 554 20.55 -8.56 8.17
N LEU A 555 19.25 -8.33 7.91
CA LEU A 555 18.83 -7.33 6.94
C LEU A 555 19.06 -5.89 7.42
N ALA A 556 19.02 -5.64 8.72
CA ALA A 556 19.40 -4.34 9.27
C ALA A 556 20.85 -3.99 8.90
N GLU A 557 21.76 -4.99 8.84
CA GLU A 557 23.16 -4.78 8.47
C GLU A 557 23.42 -4.80 6.96
N GLN A 558 22.67 -5.60 6.18
CA GLN A 558 22.90 -5.74 4.75
C GLN A 558 22.31 -4.62 3.90
N LEU A 559 21.40 -3.80 4.46
CA LEU A 559 20.82 -2.65 3.78
C LEU A 559 20.28 -2.99 2.38
N PRO A 560 19.36 -3.94 2.23
CA PRO A 560 18.75 -4.25 0.93
C PRO A 560 18.04 -3.04 0.34
N VAL A 561 17.69 -2.10 1.21
CA VAL A 561 17.02 -0.83 0.92
C VAL A 561 17.62 0.26 1.81
N LEU A 562 17.39 1.52 1.49
CA LEU A 562 17.65 2.64 2.40
C LEU A 562 16.55 2.70 3.45
N TRP A 563 16.89 2.45 4.71
CA TRP A 563 15.94 2.55 5.82
C TRP A 563 15.66 4.00 6.16
N LEU A 564 14.38 4.35 6.28
CA LEU A 564 13.92 5.70 6.53
C LEU A 564 12.93 5.73 7.71
N PRO A 565 12.70 6.91 8.32
CA PRO A 565 11.69 7.06 9.36
C PRO A 565 10.32 6.59 8.89
N ASN A 566 9.62 5.89 9.77
CA ASN A 566 8.28 5.37 9.52
C ASN A 566 7.23 6.36 10.04
N PRO A 567 6.48 7.05 9.16
CA PRO A 567 5.40 7.93 9.57
C PRO A 567 4.19 7.15 10.05
N PRO A 568 3.24 7.77 10.77
CA PRO A 568 1.91 7.19 10.93
C PRO A 568 1.24 7.10 9.55
N TYR A 569 0.28 6.18 9.39
CA TYR A 569 -0.55 6.16 8.18
C TYR A 569 -1.15 7.56 7.93
N GLN A 570 -1.69 8.16 8.98
CA GLN A 570 -2.14 9.57 9.03
C GLN A 570 -2.36 10.01 10.48
N VAL A 571 -2.41 11.31 10.74
CA VAL A 571 -3.03 11.89 11.95
C VAL A 571 -4.50 12.11 11.63
N SER A 572 -5.35 11.16 11.98
CA SER A 572 -6.76 11.15 11.61
C SER A 572 -7.53 12.28 12.27
N ALA A 573 -8.45 12.88 11.51
CA ALA A 573 -9.47 13.81 12.00
C ALA A 573 -10.85 13.24 11.67
N ILE A 574 -11.52 12.71 12.69
CA ILE A 574 -12.75 11.92 12.54
C ILE A 574 -13.89 12.67 13.22
N ASP A 575 -15.01 12.85 12.51
CA ASP A 575 -16.22 13.44 13.09
C ASP A 575 -16.65 12.70 14.36
N THR A 576 -16.83 13.41 15.46
CA THR A 576 -17.17 12.82 16.76
C THR A 576 -18.51 12.08 16.78
N ALA A 577 -19.40 12.35 15.83
CA ALA A 577 -20.66 11.62 15.68
C ALA A 577 -20.51 10.35 14.81
N LEU A 578 -19.36 10.14 14.18
CA LEU A 578 -19.03 8.90 13.46
C LEU A 578 -18.40 7.92 14.44
N HIS A 579 -19.09 6.82 14.72
CA HIS A 579 -18.69 5.76 15.63
C HIS A 579 -18.38 4.46 14.90
N GLY A 580 -17.80 3.48 15.63
CA GLY A 580 -17.42 2.17 15.10
C GLY A 580 -16.18 2.24 14.20
N VAL A 581 -15.49 3.38 14.15
CA VAL A 581 -14.21 3.51 13.46
C VAL A 581 -13.11 2.89 14.31
N SER A 582 -12.46 1.87 13.77
CA SER A 582 -11.24 1.28 14.29
C SER A 582 -10.08 1.65 13.37
N GLN A 583 -8.98 2.13 13.93
CA GLN A 583 -7.75 2.41 13.21
C GLN A 583 -6.83 1.19 13.34
N ASP A 584 -7.11 0.16 12.51
CA ASP A 584 -6.32 -1.05 12.49
C ASP A 584 -4.90 -0.74 11.98
N PRO A 585 -3.84 -1.11 12.72
CA PRO A 585 -2.47 -0.96 12.26
C PRO A 585 -2.10 -1.90 11.09
N LEU A 586 -2.86 -2.99 10.87
CA LEU A 586 -2.63 -3.87 9.72
C LEU A 586 -3.10 -3.22 8.42
N ALA A 587 -2.36 -3.49 7.36
CA ALA A 587 -2.42 -2.79 6.08
C ALA A 587 -3.81 -2.52 5.52
N GLY A 588 -4.13 -1.23 5.41
CA GLY A 588 -5.16 -0.76 4.48
C GLY A 588 -6.56 -1.31 4.69
N GLN A 589 -6.84 -1.86 5.87
CA GLN A 589 -8.18 -2.34 6.17
C GLN A 589 -9.03 -1.22 6.73
N LEU A 590 -10.01 -0.83 5.95
CA LEU A 590 -11.15 -0.08 6.44
C LEU A 590 -12.31 -1.05 6.59
N LEU A 591 -13.01 -0.98 7.72
CA LEU A 591 -14.21 -1.77 7.99
C LEU A 591 -15.44 -0.85 8.09
N PRO A 592 -15.79 -0.10 7.03
CA PRO A 592 -16.85 0.90 7.07
C PRO A 592 -18.23 0.29 7.29
N GLN A 593 -18.42 -1.01 7.16
CA GLN A 593 -19.63 -1.71 7.55
C GLN A 593 -19.90 -1.60 9.07
N ARG A 594 -18.86 -1.42 9.88
CA ARG A 594 -18.98 -1.23 11.35
C ARG A 594 -19.29 0.20 11.72
N TRP A 595 -19.08 1.17 10.81
CA TRP A 595 -19.30 2.59 11.08
C TRP A 595 -20.78 2.95 11.10
N PHE A 596 -21.13 3.89 11.97
CA PHE A 596 -22.49 4.39 12.09
C PHE A 596 -22.51 5.81 12.65
N TRP A 597 -23.56 6.53 12.30
CA TRP A 597 -23.82 7.87 12.83
C TRP A 597 -24.62 7.80 14.14
N THR A 598 -24.43 8.81 15.01
CA THR A 598 -25.22 8.98 16.23
C THR A 598 -26.09 10.23 16.20
N ARG A 599 -26.06 11.01 15.12
CA ARG A 599 -26.85 12.22 14.93
C ARG A 599 -27.75 12.13 13.71
#